data_cef775d177a2c31f09fef39e6de8177e
#
_entry.id   cef775d177a2c31f09fef39e6de8177e
#
_cell.length_a   1.000
_cell.length_b   1.000
_cell.length_c   1.000
_cell.angle_alpha   90.00
_cell.angle_beta   90.00
_cell.angle_gamma   90.00
#
_symmetry.space_group_name_H-M   'P 1'
#
loop_
_entity.id
_entity.type
_entity.pdbx_description
1 polymer ?
#
loop_
_entity_poly.entity_id
_entity_poly.type
_entity_poly.pdbx_seq_one_letter_code
_entity_poly.pdbx_strand_id
1 'polypeptide(L)'
;MALTIGIVGLPNVGKSTLFNALTKNSVLAANYPFATIEPNIGVVNLPDSRLDRLSEIFSSERKVPAPVSFVDIAGIVRGASEGEGLGNQFLANIREADAIAQVVRGFTDTDVVHVDGKVDAKSDIETINTELILADLQTLEKVKPRIEKEVKTKRNDPQVLAAIEEAIAALDAGKPLSLSSVDMSHLKEFGLLTAKPILFVFNVDEGVLTNKSKLDELAQLVAPAEAVFLDAKVESELIDLSEEDASELLASLGQSESGLDQLARIGFATLGLQTYLTAGPKEARAWTIRRGWKAPQAAGVIHTDFEKGFIKAEIVSYGDLDAAGSMAEAKAQGKVRMEGKDYVMQDGDVVEFRFNV
;
A
#
# COMPACT_ATOMS: atom_id res chain seq x y z
N MET A 1 -4.63 13.39 -4.90
CA MET A 1 -3.44 12.66 -5.36
C MET A 1 -3.63 11.19 -5.05
N ALA A 2 -3.19 10.30 -5.92
CA ALA A 2 -3.17 8.87 -5.64
C ALA A 2 -2.21 8.61 -4.47
N LEU A 3 -2.55 7.70 -3.55
CA LEU A 3 -1.66 7.28 -2.48
C LEU A 3 -0.55 6.40 -3.04
N THR A 4 0.67 6.55 -2.52
CA THR A 4 1.87 5.90 -3.01
C THR A 4 2.57 5.09 -1.95
N ILE A 5 3.19 3.98 -2.37
CA ILE A 5 4.03 3.13 -1.54
C ILE A 5 5.49 3.32 -1.98
N GLY A 6 6.32 3.81 -1.08
CA GLY A 6 7.76 3.95 -1.33
C GLY A 6 8.49 2.61 -1.15
N ILE A 7 9.15 2.14 -2.21
CA ILE A 7 9.99 0.93 -2.14
C ILE A 7 11.36 1.34 -1.63
N VAL A 8 11.75 0.81 -0.47
CA VAL A 8 13.04 1.08 0.16
C VAL A 8 13.82 -0.20 0.39
N GLY A 9 15.12 -0.13 0.55
CA GLY A 9 15.96 -1.29 0.86
C GLY A 9 17.44 -0.92 0.80
N LEU A 10 18.27 -1.77 1.41
CA LEU A 10 19.72 -1.67 1.31
C LEU A 10 20.18 -1.90 -0.14
N PRO A 11 21.40 -1.50 -0.53
CA PRO A 11 21.94 -1.86 -1.83
C PRO A 11 21.97 -3.39 -2.04
N ASN A 12 21.75 -3.81 -3.28
CA ASN A 12 21.84 -5.22 -3.71
C ASN A 12 20.82 -6.19 -3.07
N VAL A 13 19.68 -5.70 -2.56
CA VAL A 13 18.58 -6.54 -2.06
C VAL A 13 17.60 -7.00 -3.16
N GLY A 14 17.84 -6.59 -4.41
CA GLY A 14 16.93 -6.88 -5.53
C GLY A 14 15.86 -5.81 -5.76
N LYS A 15 15.95 -4.65 -5.11
CA LYS A 15 14.97 -3.56 -5.22
C LYS A 15 14.71 -3.13 -6.67
N SER A 16 15.77 -2.90 -7.46
CA SER A 16 15.64 -2.48 -8.86
C SER A 16 15.05 -3.59 -9.74
N THR A 17 15.34 -4.86 -9.47
CA THR A 17 14.74 -6.00 -10.17
C THR A 17 13.25 -6.06 -9.90
N LEU A 18 12.86 -5.94 -8.64
CA LEU A 18 11.45 -5.87 -8.23
C LEU A 18 10.73 -4.67 -8.87
N PHE A 19 11.33 -3.49 -8.84
CA PHE A 19 10.72 -2.30 -9.43
C PHE A 19 10.59 -2.41 -10.96
N ASN A 20 11.56 -3.00 -11.62
CA ASN A 20 11.48 -3.28 -13.06
C ASN A 20 10.35 -4.26 -13.40
N ALA A 21 10.18 -5.31 -12.59
CA ALA A 21 9.04 -6.23 -12.73
C ALA A 21 7.70 -5.50 -12.54
N LEU A 22 7.58 -4.67 -11.50
CA LEU A 22 6.40 -3.82 -11.28
C LEU A 22 6.11 -2.89 -12.48
N THR A 23 7.14 -2.25 -13.06
CA THR A 23 6.98 -1.30 -14.17
C THR A 23 6.70 -1.99 -15.51
N LYS A 24 7.26 -3.16 -15.78
CA LYS A 24 6.88 -3.98 -16.96
C LYS A 24 5.38 -4.34 -16.90
N ASN A 25 4.89 -4.73 -15.75
CA ASN A 25 3.47 -5.01 -15.51
C ASN A 25 2.59 -3.75 -15.68
N SER A 26 3.12 -2.55 -15.44
CA SER A 26 2.40 -1.27 -15.54
C SER A 26 2.15 -0.80 -16.99
N VAL A 27 2.91 -1.25 -17.98
CA VAL A 27 2.69 -0.89 -19.40
C VAL A 27 1.32 -1.37 -19.90
N LEU A 28 0.77 -2.42 -19.28
CA LEU A 28 -0.61 -2.86 -19.53
C LEU A 28 -1.66 -1.94 -18.86
N ALA A 29 -1.25 -1.12 -17.87
CA ALA A 29 -2.12 -0.15 -17.19
C ALA A 29 -2.24 1.22 -17.90
N ALA A 30 -1.61 1.42 -19.04
CA ALA A 30 -1.56 2.68 -19.81
C ALA A 30 -2.93 3.20 -20.36
N ASN A 31 -4.04 2.57 -19.96
CA ASN A 31 -5.39 3.00 -20.29
C ASN A 31 -6.02 3.99 -19.28
N TYR A 32 -5.24 4.51 -18.32
CA TYR A 32 -5.72 5.55 -17.42
C TYR A 32 -5.56 6.93 -18.04
N PRO A 33 -6.65 7.69 -18.28
CA PRO A 33 -6.63 8.95 -19.02
C PRO A 33 -5.88 10.11 -18.34
N PHE A 34 -5.26 9.91 -17.18
CA PHE A 34 -4.55 10.94 -16.40
C PHE A 34 -3.21 10.46 -15.80
N ALA A 35 -2.69 9.30 -16.21
CA ALA A 35 -1.38 8.84 -15.74
C ALA A 35 -0.28 9.58 -16.52
N THR A 36 0.25 10.66 -15.96
CA THR A 36 1.59 11.14 -16.32
C THR A 36 2.57 10.08 -15.85
N ILE A 37 3.31 9.46 -16.79
CA ILE A 37 4.40 8.55 -16.46
C ILE A 37 5.52 9.41 -15.89
N GLU A 38 5.56 9.54 -14.57
CA GLU A 38 6.72 10.12 -13.89
C GLU A 38 7.82 9.06 -13.81
N PRO A 39 9.08 9.42 -14.07
CA PRO A 39 10.19 8.49 -13.89
C PRO A 39 10.19 8.03 -12.42
N ASN A 40 10.36 6.73 -12.21
CA ASN A 40 10.36 6.05 -10.89
C ASN A 40 8.99 5.80 -10.24
N ILE A 41 7.87 5.90 -10.98
CA ILE A 41 6.56 5.44 -10.51
C ILE A 41 6.13 4.21 -11.31
N GLY A 42 5.85 3.11 -10.61
CA GLY A 42 5.21 1.91 -11.14
C GLY A 42 3.75 1.85 -10.69
N VAL A 43 2.82 1.60 -11.61
CA VAL A 43 1.40 1.44 -11.29
C VAL A 43 1.02 0.00 -11.58
N VAL A 44 0.48 -0.71 -10.59
CA VAL A 44 0.05 -2.10 -10.69
C VAL A 44 -1.45 -2.17 -10.49
N ASN A 45 -2.11 -2.99 -11.28
CA ASN A 45 -3.54 -3.26 -11.09
C ASN A 45 -3.74 -4.16 -9.87
N LEU A 46 -4.70 -3.79 -9.01
CA LEU A 46 -5.12 -4.64 -7.91
C LEU A 46 -5.90 -5.84 -8.47
N PRO A 47 -5.44 -7.07 -8.26
CA PRO A 47 -6.21 -8.25 -8.66
C PRO A 47 -7.55 -8.29 -7.93
N ASP A 48 -8.64 -8.42 -8.69
CA ASP A 48 -9.98 -8.46 -8.13
C ASP A 48 -10.91 -9.35 -8.98
N SER A 49 -11.05 -10.60 -8.60
CA SER A 49 -11.90 -11.59 -9.29
C SER A 49 -13.40 -11.20 -9.32
N ARG A 50 -13.81 -10.27 -8.45
CA ARG A 50 -15.18 -9.75 -8.44
C ARG A 50 -15.51 -9.00 -9.74
N LEU A 51 -14.51 -8.37 -10.37
CA LEU A 51 -14.70 -7.67 -11.64
C LEU A 51 -15.00 -8.62 -12.79
N ASP A 52 -14.40 -9.82 -12.80
CA ASP A 52 -14.67 -10.84 -13.82
C ASP A 52 -16.13 -11.26 -13.73
N ARG A 53 -16.59 -11.58 -12.55
CA ARG A 53 -17.96 -12.00 -12.32
C ARG A 53 -18.99 -10.90 -12.59
N LEU A 54 -18.69 -9.66 -12.19
CA LEU A 54 -19.55 -8.51 -12.52
C LEU A 54 -19.62 -8.25 -14.03
N SER A 55 -18.49 -8.39 -14.74
CA SER A 55 -18.45 -8.27 -16.19
C SER A 55 -19.36 -9.28 -16.88
N GLU A 56 -19.42 -10.53 -16.38
CA GLU A 56 -20.34 -11.56 -16.86
C GLU A 56 -21.80 -11.16 -16.59
N ILE A 57 -22.14 -10.82 -15.33
CA ILE A 57 -23.52 -10.47 -14.91
C ILE A 57 -24.09 -9.30 -15.74
N PHE A 58 -23.26 -8.27 -15.99
CA PHE A 58 -23.67 -7.05 -16.70
C PHE A 58 -23.34 -7.06 -18.18
N SER A 59 -22.67 -8.10 -18.70
CA SER A 59 -22.14 -8.18 -20.06
C SER A 59 -21.28 -6.96 -20.41
N SER A 60 -20.36 -6.62 -19.50
CA SER A 60 -19.52 -5.42 -19.62
C SER A 60 -18.47 -5.57 -20.70
N GLU A 61 -18.28 -4.53 -21.53
CA GLU A 61 -17.30 -4.53 -22.62
C GLU A 61 -15.84 -4.52 -22.10
N ARG A 62 -15.61 -3.94 -20.91
CA ARG A 62 -14.28 -3.84 -20.32
C ARG A 62 -14.29 -3.96 -18.80
N LYS A 63 -13.17 -4.41 -18.25
CA LYS A 63 -12.87 -4.46 -16.82
C LYS A 63 -11.83 -3.40 -16.47
N VAL A 64 -12.04 -2.67 -15.37
CA VAL A 64 -11.14 -1.62 -14.94
C VAL A 64 -10.82 -1.84 -13.46
N PRO A 65 -9.69 -2.49 -13.14
CA PRO A 65 -9.26 -2.73 -11.76
C PRO A 65 -8.82 -1.43 -11.08
N ALA A 66 -8.73 -1.46 -9.75
CA ALA A 66 -8.16 -0.36 -8.97
C ALA A 66 -6.62 -0.36 -9.11
N PRO A 67 -5.97 0.82 -9.24
CA PRO A 67 -4.52 0.91 -9.31
C PRO A 67 -3.89 1.02 -7.92
N VAL A 68 -2.67 0.48 -7.78
CA VAL A 68 -1.75 0.74 -6.67
C VAL A 68 -0.46 1.33 -7.23
N SER A 69 -0.01 2.44 -6.65
CA SER A 69 1.19 3.16 -7.13
C SER A 69 2.38 2.88 -6.22
N PHE A 70 3.49 2.47 -6.82
CA PHE A 70 4.77 2.26 -6.16
C PHE A 70 5.79 3.27 -6.66
N VAL A 71 6.63 3.79 -5.76
CA VAL A 71 7.70 4.73 -6.08
C VAL A 71 9.04 4.10 -5.73
N ASP A 72 9.97 4.04 -6.69
CA ASP A 72 11.33 3.60 -6.40
C ASP A 72 12.08 4.69 -5.65
N ILE A 73 12.44 4.40 -4.41
CA ILE A 73 13.26 5.28 -3.59
C ILE A 73 14.68 4.71 -3.58
N ALA A 74 15.66 5.56 -3.91
CA ALA A 74 17.07 5.15 -3.94
C ALA A 74 17.47 4.43 -2.63
N GLY A 75 18.40 3.45 -2.74
CA GLY A 75 18.81 2.65 -1.58
C GLY A 75 19.42 3.49 -0.46
N ILE A 76 19.14 3.09 0.79
CA ILE A 76 19.74 3.68 1.99
C ILE A 76 21.12 3.05 2.24
N VAL A 77 22.04 3.85 2.77
CA VAL A 77 23.28 3.41 3.38
C VAL A 77 23.33 3.88 4.83
N ARG A 78 24.08 3.18 5.68
CA ARG A 78 24.29 3.60 7.08
C ARG A 78 24.80 5.04 7.15
N GLY A 79 24.32 5.83 8.12
CA GLY A 79 24.65 7.24 8.28
C GLY A 79 23.86 8.19 7.36
N ALA A 80 22.77 7.72 6.76
CA ALA A 80 21.93 8.56 5.91
C ALA A 80 21.28 9.71 6.68
N SER A 81 21.01 9.51 7.96
CA SER A 81 20.44 10.53 8.86
C SER A 81 21.45 11.60 9.29
N GLU A 82 22.76 11.28 9.28
CA GLU A 82 23.84 12.20 9.66
C GLU A 82 24.54 12.85 8.46
N GLY A 83 24.29 12.36 7.22
CA GLY A 83 24.98 12.75 6.01
C GLY A 83 24.42 13.99 5.33
N GLU A 84 25.30 14.76 4.71
CA GLU A 84 24.92 15.77 3.71
C GLU A 84 24.72 15.09 2.33
N GLY A 85 23.64 15.43 1.61
CA GLY A 85 23.44 15.02 0.22
C GLY A 85 22.46 13.83 0.03
N LEU A 86 22.93 12.67 -0.45
CA LEU A 86 22.06 11.56 -0.88
C LEU A 86 21.16 10.98 0.21
N GLY A 87 21.63 10.94 1.47
CA GLY A 87 20.84 10.47 2.61
C GLY A 87 19.62 11.35 2.89
N ASN A 88 19.81 12.68 2.86
CA ASN A 88 18.71 13.61 3.05
C ASN A 88 17.67 13.54 1.92
N GLN A 89 18.12 13.32 0.67
CA GLN A 89 17.21 13.13 -0.46
C GLN A 89 16.41 11.85 -0.33
N PHE A 90 17.03 10.76 0.13
CA PHE A 90 16.35 9.50 0.43
C PHE A 90 15.23 9.70 1.47
N LEU A 91 15.55 10.34 2.61
CA LEU A 91 14.56 10.60 3.66
C LEU A 91 13.44 11.55 3.18
N ALA A 92 13.75 12.52 2.31
CA ALA A 92 12.74 13.38 1.69
C ALA A 92 11.77 12.59 0.81
N ASN A 93 12.28 11.68 -0.03
CA ASN A 93 11.45 10.84 -0.88
C ASN A 93 10.54 9.91 -0.04
N ILE A 94 11.04 9.37 1.08
CA ILE A 94 10.18 8.60 2.00
C ILE A 94 9.09 9.48 2.61
N ARG A 95 9.37 10.76 2.92
CA ARG A 95 8.33 11.67 3.45
C ARG A 95 7.17 11.87 2.50
N GLU A 96 7.42 11.86 1.20
CA GLU A 96 6.39 12.03 0.16
C GLU A 96 5.50 10.78 -0.02
N ALA A 97 6.02 9.58 0.25
CA ALA A 97 5.25 8.35 0.17
C ALA A 97 4.24 8.23 1.34
N ASP A 98 3.11 7.57 1.10
CA ASP A 98 2.05 7.36 2.12
C ASP A 98 2.29 6.09 2.96
N ALA A 99 3.00 5.10 2.42
CA ALA A 99 3.42 3.88 3.10
C ALA A 99 4.82 3.47 2.62
N ILE A 100 5.44 2.53 3.32
CA ILE A 100 6.77 2.01 3.04
C ILE A 100 6.67 0.52 2.72
N ALA A 101 7.27 0.08 1.61
CA ALA A 101 7.57 -1.31 1.31
C ALA A 101 9.08 -1.54 1.45
N GLN A 102 9.50 -2.15 2.55
CA GLN A 102 10.91 -2.43 2.79
C GLN A 102 11.30 -3.75 2.17
N VAL A 103 12.17 -3.71 1.15
CA VAL A 103 12.74 -4.90 0.51
C VAL A 103 13.91 -5.40 1.34
N VAL A 104 13.82 -6.67 1.74
CA VAL A 104 14.80 -7.36 2.58
C VAL A 104 15.40 -8.53 1.78
N ARG A 105 16.71 -8.65 1.79
CA ARG A 105 17.41 -9.75 1.13
C ARG A 105 17.29 -11.03 1.95
N GLY A 106 16.70 -12.06 1.35
CA GLY A 106 16.65 -13.42 1.90
C GLY A 106 17.27 -14.47 0.97
N PHE A 107 17.82 -14.05 -0.19
CA PHE A 107 18.43 -14.92 -1.18
C PHE A 107 19.95 -15.02 -0.99
N THR A 108 20.51 -16.16 -1.40
CA THR A 108 21.94 -16.48 -1.32
C THR A 108 22.51 -16.52 -2.74
N ASP A 109 23.03 -15.40 -3.22
CA ASP A 109 23.73 -15.33 -4.51
C ASP A 109 25.17 -14.88 -4.25
N THR A 110 26.16 -15.74 -4.56
CA THR A 110 27.59 -15.49 -4.34
C THR A 110 28.17 -14.40 -5.23
N ASP A 111 27.52 -14.14 -6.36
CA ASP A 111 27.95 -13.11 -7.33
C ASP A 111 27.43 -11.71 -6.94
N VAL A 112 26.49 -11.65 -5.99
CA VAL A 112 25.92 -10.40 -5.48
C VAL A 112 26.48 -10.11 -4.10
N VAL A 113 27.40 -9.15 -4.01
CA VAL A 113 28.03 -8.75 -2.74
C VAL A 113 26.99 -8.13 -1.80
N HIS A 114 26.91 -8.64 -0.56
CA HIS A 114 26.13 -7.98 0.50
C HIS A 114 26.93 -6.82 1.11
N VAL A 115 26.27 -5.71 1.46
CA VAL A 115 26.92 -4.50 1.98
C VAL A 115 27.73 -4.80 3.24
N ASP A 116 27.21 -5.66 4.14
CA ASP A 116 27.86 -6.07 5.38
C ASP A 116 28.61 -7.42 5.27
N GLY A 117 28.79 -7.96 4.05
CA GLY A 117 29.51 -9.21 3.79
C GLY A 117 28.78 -10.49 4.19
N LYS A 118 27.63 -10.40 4.86
CA LYS A 118 26.78 -11.52 5.29
C LYS A 118 25.31 -11.16 5.09
N VAL A 119 24.52 -12.06 4.52
CA VAL A 119 23.07 -11.91 4.43
C VAL A 119 22.46 -12.16 5.81
N ASP A 120 21.85 -11.13 6.40
CA ASP A 120 21.19 -11.18 7.69
C ASP A 120 19.96 -10.27 7.66
N ALA A 121 18.81 -10.87 7.38
CA ALA A 121 17.54 -10.14 7.23
C ALA A 121 17.19 -9.28 8.45
N LYS A 122 17.51 -9.78 9.68
CA LYS A 122 17.27 -9.02 10.89
C LYS A 122 18.13 -7.77 10.97
N SER A 123 19.43 -7.89 10.71
CA SER A 123 20.37 -6.77 10.69
C SER A 123 19.99 -5.73 9.62
N ASP A 124 19.54 -6.18 8.45
CA ASP A 124 19.11 -5.30 7.36
C ASP A 124 17.87 -4.47 7.75
N ILE A 125 16.90 -5.11 8.40
CA ILE A 125 15.69 -4.45 8.91
C ILE A 125 16.07 -3.43 9.99
N GLU A 126 16.88 -3.82 10.96
CA GLU A 126 17.32 -2.95 12.05
C GLU A 126 18.11 -1.74 11.55
N THR A 127 18.91 -1.89 10.49
CA THR A 127 19.68 -0.80 9.90
C THR A 127 18.75 0.29 9.35
N ILE A 128 17.73 -0.07 8.55
CA ILE A 128 16.78 0.91 8.01
C ILE A 128 15.94 1.53 9.11
N ASN A 129 15.43 0.73 10.05
CA ASN A 129 14.65 1.23 11.17
C ASN A 129 15.43 2.25 12.00
N THR A 130 16.71 2.00 12.25
CA THR A 130 17.59 2.92 13.01
C THR A 130 17.72 4.26 12.30
N GLU A 131 17.95 4.27 10.98
CA GLU A 131 18.05 5.51 10.21
C GLU A 131 16.74 6.33 10.21
N LEU A 132 15.59 5.65 10.10
CA LEU A 132 14.29 6.32 10.17
C LEU A 132 14.02 6.88 11.59
N ILE A 133 14.37 6.14 12.63
CA ILE A 133 14.25 6.56 14.04
C ILE A 133 15.11 7.79 14.29
N LEU A 134 16.36 7.78 13.88
CA LEU A 134 17.29 8.92 14.06
C LEU A 134 16.79 10.16 13.34
N ALA A 135 16.25 10.02 12.11
CA ALA A 135 15.68 11.13 11.37
C ALA A 135 14.45 11.74 12.05
N ASP A 136 13.60 10.90 12.67
CA ASP A 136 12.44 11.37 13.41
C ASP A 136 12.82 12.02 14.72
N LEU A 137 13.80 11.47 15.46
CA LEU A 137 14.36 12.10 16.68
C LEU A 137 14.89 13.50 16.37
N GLN A 138 15.71 13.65 15.32
CA GLN A 138 16.22 14.96 14.90
C GLN A 138 15.07 15.94 14.58
N THR A 139 14.00 15.45 13.94
CA THR A 139 12.83 16.26 13.61
C THR A 139 12.12 16.73 14.88
N LEU A 140 11.85 15.82 15.82
CA LEU A 140 11.13 16.13 17.06
C LEU A 140 11.96 17.00 18.02
N GLU A 141 13.25 16.72 18.18
CA GLU A 141 14.16 17.53 19.00
C GLU A 141 14.27 18.97 18.50
N LYS A 142 14.27 19.16 17.16
CA LYS A 142 14.31 20.49 16.55
C LYS A 142 13.01 21.27 16.78
N VAL A 143 11.85 20.63 16.76
CA VAL A 143 10.55 21.32 16.91
C VAL A 143 10.14 21.50 18.37
N LYS A 144 10.55 20.60 19.28
CA LYS A 144 10.16 20.60 20.70
C LYS A 144 10.34 21.97 21.40
N PRO A 145 11.48 22.67 21.31
CA PRO A 145 11.65 23.97 22.00
C PRO A 145 10.67 25.05 21.51
N ARG A 146 10.31 25.02 20.23
CA ARG A 146 9.31 25.92 19.67
C ARG A 146 7.92 25.62 20.25
N ILE A 147 7.50 24.34 20.24
CA ILE A 147 6.21 23.91 20.77
C ILE A 147 6.11 24.20 22.28
N GLU A 148 7.15 23.95 23.06
CA GLU A 148 7.18 24.32 24.49
C GLU A 148 6.90 25.81 24.72
N LYS A 149 7.49 26.69 23.91
CA LYS A 149 7.27 28.13 23.99
C LYS A 149 5.85 28.51 23.60
N GLU A 150 5.30 27.88 22.55
CA GLU A 150 3.93 28.10 22.08
C GLU A 150 2.90 27.65 23.13
N VAL A 151 3.11 26.51 23.77
CA VAL A 151 2.26 26.01 24.87
C VAL A 151 2.31 26.95 26.09
N LYS A 152 3.52 27.41 26.50
CA LYS A 152 3.67 28.39 27.58
C LYS A 152 2.93 29.70 27.30
N THR A 153 2.85 30.11 26.04
CA THR A 153 2.14 31.32 25.60
C THR A 153 0.69 31.06 25.22
N LYS A 154 0.13 29.86 25.47
CA LYS A 154 -1.24 29.42 25.11
C LYS A 154 -1.56 29.57 23.61
N ARG A 155 -0.57 29.39 22.74
CA ARG A 155 -0.71 29.42 21.28
C ARG A 155 -0.80 28.03 20.68
N ASN A 156 -0.51 26.98 21.44
CA ASN A 156 -0.58 25.59 21.02
C ASN A 156 -1.19 24.73 22.13
N ASP A 157 -1.74 23.54 21.76
CA ASP A 157 -2.33 22.60 22.68
C ASP A 157 -1.22 21.88 23.50
N PRO A 158 -1.33 21.82 24.84
CA PRO A 158 -0.42 21.02 25.67
C PRO A 158 -0.34 19.54 25.27
N GLN A 159 -1.38 18.99 24.67
CA GLN A 159 -1.40 17.60 24.19
C GLN A 159 -0.38 17.36 23.06
N VAL A 160 -0.10 18.36 22.22
CA VAL A 160 0.94 18.27 21.19
C VAL A 160 2.31 18.07 21.82
N LEU A 161 2.63 18.83 22.88
CA LEU A 161 3.91 18.68 23.59
C LEU A 161 4.02 17.30 24.26
N ALA A 162 2.97 16.85 24.94
CA ALA A 162 2.95 15.53 25.56
C ALA A 162 3.16 14.42 24.53
N ALA A 163 2.48 14.49 23.38
CA ALA A 163 2.66 13.52 22.28
C ALA A 163 4.10 13.54 21.70
N ILE A 164 4.74 14.72 21.58
CA ILE A 164 6.15 14.82 21.18
C ILE A 164 7.06 14.11 22.19
N GLU A 165 6.85 14.30 23.49
CA GLU A 165 7.66 13.69 24.55
C GLU A 165 7.49 12.16 24.58
N GLU A 166 6.27 11.68 24.44
CA GLU A 166 5.98 10.24 24.32
C GLU A 166 6.61 9.64 23.06
N ALA A 167 6.56 10.36 21.92
CA ALA A 167 7.17 9.91 20.67
C ALA A 167 8.69 9.82 20.79
N ILE A 168 9.36 10.84 21.37
CA ILE A 168 10.81 10.81 21.62
C ILE A 168 11.15 9.61 22.52
N ALA A 169 10.42 9.39 23.60
CA ALA A 169 10.70 8.26 24.51
C ALA A 169 10.53 6.89 23.82
N ALA A 170 9.55 6.74 22.91
CA ALA A 170 9.38 5.52 22.12
C ALA A 170 10.54 5.30 21.14
N LEU A 171 10.97 6.36 20.45
CA LEU A 171 12.07 6.32 19.50
C LEU A 171 13.41 6.06 20.16
N ASP A 172 13.69 6.69 21.32
CA ASP A 172 14.90 6.44 22.13
C ASP A 172 14.97 4.98 22.62
N ALA A 173 13.81 4.36 22.84
CA ALA A 173 13.71 2.93 23.13
C ALA A 173 13.86 2.04 21.89
N GLY A 174 14.17 2.59 20.71
CA GLY A 174 14.32 1.86 19.44
C GLY A 174 13.00 1.39 18.85
N LYS A 175 11.87 1.95 19.25
CA LYS A 175 10.54 1.52 18.80
C LYS A 175 9.97 2.47 17.75
N PRO A 176 9.73 2.01 16.51
CA PRO A 176 9.03 2.81 15.48
C PRO A 176 7.65 3.28 15.96
N LEU A 177 7.25 4.48 15.59
CA LEU A 177 5.99 5.08 16.06
C LEU A 177 4.75 4.32 15.56
N SER A 178 4.80 3.71 14.39
CA SER A 178 3.73 2.85 13.87
C SER A 178 3.45 1.61 14.73
N LEU A 179 4.42 1.19 15.54
CA LEU A 179 4.32 0.08 16.49
C LEU A 179 4.21 0.54 17.95
N SER A 180 4.08 1.83 18.19
CA SER A 180 3.93 2.44 19.52
C SER A 180 2.46 2.70 19.85
N SER A 181 2.19 3.06 21.11
CA SER A 181 0.88 3.51 21.59
C SER A 181 0.70 5.03 21.54
N VAL A 182 1.64 5.76 20.95
CA VAL A 182 1.62 7.22 20.86
C VAL A 182 0.43 7.68 20.01
N ASP A 183 -0.31 8.67 20.49
CA ASP A 183 -1.39 9.27 19.71
C ASP A 183 -0.84 10.15 18.57
N MET A 184 -0.85 9.59 17.38
CA MET A 184 -0.38 10.26 16.18
C MET A 184 -1.27 11.40 15.69
N SER A 185 -2.47 11.59 16.27
CA SER A 185 -3.39 12.64 15.84
C SER A 185 -2.79 14.05 15.99
N HIS A 186 -1.97 14.24 17.02
CA HIS A 186 -1.26 15.50 17.34
C HIS A 186 0.09 15.67 16.62
N LEU A 187 0.59 14.64 15.94
CA LEU A 187 1.94 14.61 15.34
C LEU A 187 1.95 14.62 13.81
N LYS A 188 0.78 14.63 13.16
CA LYS A 188 0.66 14.52 11.69
C LYS A 188 1.42 15.60 10.93
N GLU A 189 1.48 16.82 11.46
CA GLU A 189 2.15 17.95 10.80
C GLU A 189 3.68 17.80 10.71
N PHE A 190 4.29 16.94 11.52
CA PHE A 190 5.75 16.80 11.57
C PHE A 190 6.30 15.82 10.52
N GLY A 191 5.43 15.09 9.79
CA GLY A 191 5.83 14.20 8.70
C GLY A 191 6.79 13.10 9.14
N LEU A 192 6.51 12.47 10.30
CA LEU A 192 7.36 11.45 10.90
C LEU A 192 7.38 10.17 10.06
N LEU A 193 8.58 9.67 9.79
CA LEU A 193 8.81 8.55 8.88
C LEU A 193 8.40 7.22 9.50
N THR A 194 8.74 7.01 10.78
CA THR A 194 8.42 5.77 11.52
C THR A 194 6.94 5.66 11.87
N ALA A 195 6.15 6.73 11.67
CA ALA A 195 4.70 6.74 11.85
C ALA A 195 3.95 6.21 10.60
N LYS A 196 4.64 6.11 9.46
CA LYS A 196 4.03 5.59 8.23
C LYS A 196 3.74 4.10 8.36
N PRO A 197 2.62 3.63 7.76
CA PRO A 197 2.40 2.19 7.59
C PRO A 197 3.57 1.55 6.84
N ILE A 198 3.99 0.38 7.30
CA ILE A 198 5.10 -0.36 6.70
C ILE A 198 4.69 -1.81 6.42
N LEU A 199 5.13 -2.32 5.28
CA LEU A 199 5.12 -3.74 4.94
C LEU A 199 6.52 -4.17 4.53
N PHE A 200 6.82 -5.46 4.67
CA PHE A 200 8.11 -6.02 4.34
C PHE A 200 8.02 -6.95 3.13
N VAL A 201 8.96 -6.83 2.22
CA VAL A 201 9.07 -7.66 1.02
C VAL A 201 10.36 -8.46 1.11
N PHE A 202 10.25 -9.72 1.46
CA PHE A 202 11.38 -10.63 1.50
C PHE A 202 11.64 -11.17 0.09
N ASN A 203 12.72 -10.70 -0.52
CA ASN A 203 13.22 -11.25 -1.77
C ASN A 203 14.07 -12.49 -1.45
N VAL A 204 13.54 -13.66 -1.72
CA VAL A 204 14.08 -14.96 -1.30
C VAL A 204 14.38 -15.85 -2.50
N ASP A 205 15.18 -16.90 -2.30
CA ASP A 205 15.36 -17.93 -3.31
C ASP A 205 14.09 -18.77 -3.46
N GLU A 206 13.87 -19.30 -4.65
CA GLU A 206 12.75 -20.19 -5.02
C GLU A 206 12.54 -21.34 -4.01
N GLY A 207 13.63 -21.98 -3.56
CA GLY A 207 13.56 -23.04 -2.55
C GLY A 207 13.08 -22.58 -1.16
N VAL A 208 13.09 -21.29 -0.87
CA VAL A 208 12.54 -20.73 0.37
C VAL A 208 11.02 -20.56 0.25
N LEU A 209 10.49 -20.22 -0.94
CA LEU A 209 9.06 -20.04 -1.18
C LEU A 209 8.26 -21.31 -0.87
N THR A 210 8.85 -22.48 -1.06
CA THR A 210 8.23 -23.78 -0.73
C THR A 210 8.45 -24.21 0.73
N ASN A 211 9.26 -23.49 1.51
CA ASN A 211 9.62 -23.84 2.89
C ASN A 211 8.84 -23.00 3.91
N LYS A 212 7.65 -23.49 4.30
CA LYS A 212 6.76 -22.80 5.22
C LYS A 212 7.44 -22.41 6.55
N SER A 213 8.30 -23.28 7.12
CA SER A 213 8.98 -22.97 8.39
C SER A 213 9.91 -21.75 8.29
N LYS A 214 10.61 -21.60 7.16
CA LYS A 214 11.47 -20.43 6.90
C LYS A 214 10.64 -19.17 6.66
N LEU A 215 9.51 -19.27 5.94
CA LEU A 215 8.61 -18.15 5.74
C LEU A 215 8.03 -17.66 7.07
N ASP A 216 7.60 -18.59 7.93
CA ASP A 216 7.07 -18.26 9.26
C ASP A 216 8.15 -17.60 10.15
N GLU A 217 9.41 -18.08 10.10
CA GLU A 217 10.54 -17.49 10.81
C GLU A 217 10.79 -16.03 10.36
N LEU A 218 10.83 -15.79 9.05
CA LEU A 218 11.03 -14.45 8.49
C LEU A 218 9.85 -13.52 8.82
N ALA A 219 8.60 -14.01 8.73
CA ALA A 219 7.42 -13.24 9.10
C ALA A 219 7.45 -12.80 10.57
N GLN A 220 7.95 -13.65 11.47
CA GLN A 220 8.07 -13.32 12.90
C GLN A 220 9.03 -12.17 13.17
N LEU A 221 10.05 -11.94 12.31
CA LEU A 221 11.00 -10.83 12.49
C LEU A 221 10.31 -9.46 12.38
N VAL A 222 9.19 -9.39 11.68
CA VAL A 222 8.52 -8.14 11.33
C VAL A 222 7.12 -8.00 11.95
N ALA A 223 6.65 -9.03 12.65
CA ALA A 223 5.33 -8.99 13.28
C ALA A 223 5.20 -7.80 14.25
N PRO A 224 4.05 -7.07 14.26
CA PRO A 224 2.79 -7.40 13.59
C PRO A 224 2.64 -6.83 12.17
N ALA A 225 3.70 -6.30 11.55
CA ALA A 225 3.66 -5.81 10.18
C ALA A 225 3.48 -6.96 9.18
N GLU A 226 2.90 -6.66 8.04
CA GLU A 226 2.67 -7.62 6.96
C GLU A 226 3.97 -7.96 6.23
N ALA A 227 4.09 -9.22 5.79
CA ALA A 227 5.21 -9.74 5.03
C ALA A 227 4.73 -10.31 3.69
N VAL A 228 5.45 -9.97 2.62
CA VAL A 228 5.32 -10.55 1.27
C VAL A 228 6.60 -11.32 0.98
N PHE A 229 6.47 -12.51 0.42
CA PHE A 229 7.60 -13.33 0.01
C PHE A 229 7.56 -13.55 -1.50
N LEU A 230 8.65 -13.23 -2.17
CA LEU A 230 8.76 -13.39 -3.62
C LEU A 230 10.22 -13.64 -4.02
N ASP A 231 10.41 -14.20 -5.20
CA ASP A 231 11.69 -14.18 -5.92
C ASP A 231 11.57 -13.18 -7.06
N ALA A 232 12.34 -12.08 -6.99
CA ALA A 232 12.25 -11.01 -7.98
C ALA A 232 12.66 -11.45 -9.40
N LYS A 233 13.45 -12.52 -9.53
CA LYS A 233 13.79 -13.10 -10.85
C LYS A 233 12.60 -13.85 -11.43
N VAL A 234 11.97 -14.72 -10.63
CA VAL A 234 10.74 -15.43 -11.00
C VAL A 234 9.63 -14.45 -11.38
N GLU A 235 9.43 -13.39 -10.58
CA GLU A 235 8.43 -12.35 -10.91
C GLU A 235 8.69 -11.68 -12.27
N SER A 236 9.97 -11.49 -12.63
CA SER A 236 10.34 -10.93 -13.93
C SER A 236 10.08 -11.90 -15.09
N GLU A 237 10.17 -13.21 -14.85
CA GLU A 237 9.90 -14.25 -15.82
C GLU A 237 8.39 -14.46 -16.04
N LEU A 238 7.61 -14.45 -14.96
CA LEU A 238 6.14 -14.58 -15.01
C LEU A 238 5.47 -13.60 -15.97
N ILE A 239 5.99 -12.38 -16.09
CA ILE A 239 5.43 -11.33 -16.95
C ILE A 239 5.52 -11.69 -18.44
N ASP A 240 6.54 -12.44 -18.83
CA ASP A 240 6.80 -12.81 -20.22
C ASP A 240 6.12 -14.16 -20.61
N LEU A 241 5.44 -14.83 -19.66
CA LEU A 241 4.74 -16.10 -19.86
C LEU A 241 3.27 -15.91 -20.27
N SER A 242 2.68 -16.95 -20.86
CA SER A 242 1.23 -17.05 -21.01
C SER A 242 0.54 -17.23 -19.63
N GLU A 243 -0.75 -16.89 -19.49
CA GLU A 243 -1.49 -17.11 -18.23
C GLU A 243 -1.45 -18.58 -17.77
N GLU A 244 -1.45 -19.51 -18.71
CA GLU A 244 -1.43 -20.97 -18.47
C GLU A 244 -0.05 -21.38 -17.93
N ASP A 245 1.05 -20.99 -18.60
CA ASP A 245 2.41 -21.29 -18.18
C ASP A 245 2.77 -20.61 -16.84
N ALA A 246 2.32 -19.36 -16.64
CA ALA A 246 2.49 -18.63 -15.39
C ALA A 246 1.79 -19.33 -14.22
N SER A 247 0.58 -19.84 -14.44
CA SER A 247 -0.18 -20.60 -13.43
C SER A 247 0.52 -21.92 -13.08
N GLU A 248 1.07 -22.64 -14.08
CA GLU A 248 1.83 -23.86 -13.85
C GLU A 248 3.12 -23.59 -13.05
N LEU A 249 3.85 -22.53 -13.39
CA LEU A 249 5.06 -22.12 -12.66
C LEU A 249 4.72 -21.79 -11.20
N LEU A 250 3.72 -20.95 -10.95
CA LEU A 250 3.29 -20.61 -9.60
C LEU A 250 2.86 -21.85 -8.80
N ALA A 251 2.09 -22.76 -9.41
CA ALA A 251 1.67 -23.99 -8.76
C ALA A 251 2.88 -24.88 -8.39
N SER A 252 3.92 -24.94 -9.22
CA SER A 252 5.15 -25.68 -8.93
C SER A 252 5.91 -25.12 -7.72
N LEU A 253 5.77 -23.81 -7.47
CA LEU A 253 6.32 -23.10 -6.32
C LEU A 253 5.40 -23.13 -5.09
N GLY A 254 4.25 -23.80 -5.20
CA GLY A 254 3.25 -23.84 -4.13
C GLY A 254 2.56 -22.48 -3.87
N GLN A 255 2.61 -21.57 -4.85
CA GLN A 255 1.99 -20.25 -4.79
C GLN A 255 0.65 -20.27 -5.55
N SER A 256 -0.36 -19.56 -5.03
CA SER A 256 -1.67 -19.40 -5.67
C SER A 256 -1.80 -18.09 -6.47
N GLU A 257 -0.93 -17.15 -6.24
CA GLU A 257 -0.86 -15.85 -6.91
C GLU A 257 0.61 -15.39 -7.00
N SER A 258 0.91 -14.46 -7.89
CA SER A 258 2.25 -13.89 -7.99
C SER A 258 2.62 -13.06 -6.76
N GLY A 259 3.91 -12.93 -6.47
CA GLY A 259 4.38 -12.06 -5.38
C GLY A 259 4.05 -10.59 -5.64
N LEU A 260 3.99 -10.16 -6.91
CA LEU A 260 3.58 -8.81 -7.29
C LEU A 260 2.10 -8.57 -6.99
N ASP A 261 1.24 -9.56 -7.22
CA ASP A 261 -0.19 -9.49 -6.88
C ASP A 261 -0.40 -9.44 -5.37
N GLN A 262 0.34 -10.27 -4.60
CA GLN A 262 0.35 -10.20 -3.14
C GLN A 262 0.81 -8.83 -2.65
N LEU A 263 1.89 -8.29 -3.24
CA LEU A 263 2.41 -6.97 -2.90
C LEU A 263 1.38 -5.86 -3.18
N ALA A 264 0.70 -5.91 -4.32
CA ALA A 264 -0.36 -4.97 -4.65
C ALA A 264 -1.51 -5.04 -3.63
N ARG A 265 -1.99 -6.24 -3.32
CA ARG A 265 -3.10 -6.47 -2.39
C ARG A 265 -2.76 -6.07 -0.95
N ILE A 266 -1.61 -6.50 -0.44
CA ILE A 266 -1.16 -6.16 0.92
C ILE A 266 -0.82 -4.67 1.02
N GLY A 267 -0.15 -4.10 0.03
CA GLY A 267 0.16 -2.69 -0.03
C GLY A 267 -1.10 -1.81 -0.05
N PHE A 268 -2.13 -2.20 -0.81
CA PHE A 268 -3.42 -1.52 -0.84
C PHE A 268 -4.10 -1.53 0.54
N ALA A 269 -4.09 -2.69 1.21
CA ALA A 269 -4.63 -2.82 2.57
C ALA A 269 -3.84 -2.00 3.59
N THR A 270 -2.50 -1.97 3.48
CA THR A 270 -1.59 -1.21 4.35
C THR A 270 -1.84 0.31 4.24
N LEU A 271 -2.21 0.80 3.07
CA LEU A 271 -2.64 2.19 2.87
C LEU A 271 -4.01 2.51 3.48
N GLY A 272 -4.69 1.55 4.10
CA GLY A 272 -6.04 1.71 4.65
C GLY A 272 -7.10 1.93 3.57
N LEU A 273 -6.88 1.37 2.39
CA LEU A 273 -7.78 1.48 1.24
C LEU A 273 -8.77 0.31 1.19
N GLN A 274 -9.84 0.52 0.46
CA GLN A 274 -10.83 -0.47 0.06
C GLN A 274 -11.43 -0.07 -1.29
N THR A 275 -12.14 -1.01 -1.93
CA THR A 275 -12.81 -0.74 -3.21
C THR A 275 -14.32 -0.83 -3.08
N TYR A 276 -15.02 0.04 -3.78
CA TYR A 276 -16.41 -0.20 -4.18
C TYR A 276 -16.46 -0.41 -5.69
N LEU A 277 -17.51 -1.01 -6.18
CA LEU A 277 -17.64 -1.47 -7.54
C LEU A 277 -18.81 -0.77 -8.24
N THR A 278 -18.65 -0.47 -9.52
CA THR A 278 -19.71 -0.08 -10.41
C THR A 278 -19.73 -1.01 -11.60
N ALA A 279 -20.90 -1.42 -12.06
CA ALA A 279 -20.99 -2.31 -13.19
C ALA A 279 -22.17 -1.94 -14.11
N GLY A 280 -21.93 -2.04 -15.40
CA GLY A 280 -22.91 -1.79 -16.44
C GLY A 280 -22.39 -2.29 -17.78
N PRO A 281 -23.17 -2.14 -18.91
CA PRO A 281 -22.77 -2.70 -20.21
C PRO A 281 -21.43 -2.19 -20.73
N LYS A 282 -21.05 -0.94 -20.40
CA LYS A 282 -19.79 -0.35 -20.91
C LYS A 282 -18.57 -0.83 -20.12
N GLU A 283 -18.70 -0.91 -18.79
CA GLU A 283 -17.58 -1.31 -17.93
C GLU A 283 -18.03 -1.87 -16.58
N ALA A 284 -17.21 -2.78 -16.04
CA ALA A 284 -17.14 -3.12 -14.63
C ALA A 284 -15.88 -2.50 -14.06
N ARG A 285 -16.00 -1.68 -13.00
CA ARG A 285 -14.87 -0.91 -12.47
C ARG A 285 -14.80 -0.97 -10.96
N ALA A 286 -13.59 -1.14 -10.43
CA ALA A 286 -13.25 -0.95 -9.02
C ALA A 286 -12.77 0.50 -8.78
N TRP A 287 -13.32 1.13 -7.75
CA TRP A 287 -13.01 2.48 -7.33
C TRP A 287 -12.33 2.48 -5.98
N THR A 288 -11.18 3.10 -5.90
CA THR A 288 -10.39 3.18 -4.66
C THR A 288 -10.93 4.25 -3.73
N ILE A 289 -11.21 3.87 -2.48
CA ILE A 289 -11.58 4.80 -1.40
C ILE A 289 -10.83 4.44 -0.11
N ARG A 290 -10.78 5.37 0.83
CA ARG A 290 -10.28 5.08 2.18
C ARG A 290 -11.33 4.34 3.00
N ARG A 291 -10.90 3.41 3.83
CA ARG A 291 -11.79 2.75 4.81
C ARG A 291 -12.46 3.79 5.69
N GLY A 292 -13.75 3.61 5.96
CA GLY A 292 -14.54 4.53 6.75
C GLY A 292 -15.12 5.74 6.00
N TRP A 293 -14.85 5.87 4.68
CA TRP A 293 -15.49 6.91 3.89
C TRP A 293 -16.99 6.68 3.73
N LYS A 294 -17.73 7.78 3.73
CA LYS A 294 -19.18 7.78 3.51
C LYS A 294 -19.52 7.84 2.01
N ALA A 295 -20.75 7.47 1.68
CA ALA A 295 -21.24 7.41 0.31
C ALA A 295 -21.04 8.71 -0.52
N PRO A 296 -21.23 9.94 0.00
CA PRO A 296 -20.91 11.15 -0.76
C PRO A 296 -19.44 11.28 -1.13
N GLN A 297 -18.52 10.97 -0.20
CA GLN A 297 -17.08 11.00 -0.47
C GLN A 297 -16.69 9.97 -1.55
N ALA A 298 -17.29 8.77 -1.47
CA ALA A 298 -17.08 7.73 -2.47
C ALA A 298 -17.60 8.17 -3.86
N ALA A 299 -18.76 8.80 -3.93
CA ALA A 299 -19.30 9.37 -5.17
C ALA A 299 -18.38 10.43 -5.77
N GLY A 300 -17.71 11.22 -4.91
CA GLY A 300 -16.74 12.24 -5.28
C GLY A 300 -15.52 11.71 -6.04
N VAL A 301 -15.17 10.43 -5.86
CA VAL A 301 -14.06 9.79 -6.62
C VAL A 301 -14.41 9.63 -8.10
N ILE A 302 -15.69 9.44 -8.43
CA ILE A 302 -16.14 9.38 -9.82
C ILE A 302 -16.11 10.79 -10.42
N HIS A 303 -16.73 11.77 -9.73
CA HIS A 303 -16.75 13.17 -10.12
C HIS A 303 -17.13 14.05 -8.93
N THR A 304 -16.51 15.22 -8.80
CA THR A 304 -16.77 16.16 -7.70
C THR A 304 -18.24 16.63 -7.62
N ASP A 305 -18.93 16.68 -8.75
CA ASP A 305 -20.35 17.03 -8.78
C ASP A 305 -21.23 15.94 -8.17
N PHE A 306 -20.81 14.67 -8.23
CA PHE A 306 -21.53 13.56 -7.59
C PHE A 306 -21.50 13.69 -6.05
N GLU A 307 -20.38 14.17 -5.49
CA GLU A 307 -20.28 14.45 -4.06
C GLU A 307 -21.20 15.62 -3.66
N LYS A 308 -21.11 16.75 -4.40
CA LYS A 308 -21.86 17.96 -4.11
C LYS A 308 -23.37 17.75 -4.28
N GLY A 309 -23.77 17.08 -5.36
CA GLY A 309 -25.17 16.81 -5.70
C GLY A 309 -25.71 15.50 -5.14
N PHE A 310 -25.01 14.81 -4.24
CA PHE A 310 -25.38 13.50 -3.73
C PHE A 310 -26.78 13.50 -3.11
N ILE A 311 -27.64 12.58 -3.57
CA ILE A 311 -28.99 12.37 -3.04
C ILE A 311 -29.04 11.07 -2.24
N LYS A 312 -28.69 9.95 -2.87
CA LYS A 312 -28.69 8.59 -2.30
C LYS A 312 -27.84 7.65 -3.14
N ALA A 313 -27.50 6.52 -2.56
CA ALA A 313 -26.84 5.40 -3.25
C ALA A 313 -27.74 4.17 -3.26
N GLU A 314 -27.89 3.54 -4.41
CA GLU A 314 -28.47 2.22 -4.54
C GLU A 314 -27.34 1.21 -4.42
N ILE A 315 -27.35 0.37 -3.37
CA ILE A 315 -26.23 -0.49 -2.98
C ILE A 315 -26.69 -1.92 -2.83
N VAL A 316 -25.91 -2.84 -3.37
CA VAL A 316 -25.98 -4.28 -3.10
C VAL A 316 -24.58 -4.80 -2.79
N SER A 317 -24.42 -5.71 -1.82
CA SER A 317 -23.12 -6.36 -1.61
C SER A 317 -22.76 -7.22 -2.82
N TYR A 318 -21.48 -7.34 -3.16
CA TYR A 318 -21.04 -8.24 -4.22
C TYR A 318 -21.56 -9.65 -4.01
N GLY A 319 -21.48 -10.20 -2.78
CA GLY A 319 -21.94 -11.56 -2.49
C GLY A 319 -23.44 -11.77 -2.72
N ASP A 320 -24.28 -10.79 -2.34
CA ASP A 320 -25.72 -10.86 -2.59
C ASP A 320 -26.04 -10.78 -4.09
N LEU A 321 -25.31 -9.96 -4.83
CA LEU A 321 -25.50 -9.80 -6.28
C LEU A 321 -25.04 -11.05 -7.04
N ASP A 322 -23.89 -11.63 -6.68
CA ASP A 322 -23.38 -12.86 -7.28
C ASP A 322 -24.34 -14.03 -7.03
N ALA A 323 -24.82 -14.20 -5.80
CA ALA A 323 -25.82 -15.22 -5.46
C ALA A 323 -27.14 -15.05 -6.22
N ALA A 324 -27.58 -13.79 -6.46
CA ALA A 324 -28.79 -13.51 -7.22
C ALA A 324 -28.58 -13.67 -8.75
N GLY A 325 -27.34 -13.55 -9.24
CA GLY A 325 -26.99 -13.69 -10.66
C GLY A 325 -27.43 -12.51 -11.55
N SER A 326 -28.22 -11.57 -11.03
CA SER A 326 -28.60 -10.34 -11.75
C SER A 326 -29.09 -9.27 -10.79
N MET A 327 -29.00 -8.00 -11.20
CA MET A 327 -29.53 -6.86 -10.43
C MET A 327 -31.08 -6.93 -10.29
N ALA A 328 -31.77 -7.45 -11.29
CA ALA A 328 -33.23 -7.62 -11.23
C ALA A 328 -33.64 -8.61 -10.16
N GLU A 329 -32.96 -9.73 -10.08
CA GLU A 329 -33.21 -10.76 -9.09
C GLU A 329 -32.80 -10.30 -7.68
N ALA A 330 -31.67 -9.62 -7.55
CA ALA A 330 -31.25 -9.00 -6.27
C ALA A 330 -32.29 -8.00 -5.74
N LYS A 331 -32.92 -7.20 -6.62
CA LYS A 331 -34.04 -6.31 -6.27
C LYS A 331 -35.28 -7.09 -5.84
N ALA A 332 -35.65 -8.13 -6.57
CA ALA A 332 -36.81 -8.99 -6.25
C ALA A 332 -36.66 -9.65 -4.88
N GLN A 333 -35.43 -10.03 -4.51
CA GLN A 333 -35.08 -10.63 -3.22
C GLN A 333 -34.91 -9.59 -2.09
N GLY A 334 -35.07 -8.29 -2.37
CA GLY A 334 -34.93 -7.21 -1.38
C GLY A 334 -33.47 -7.00 -0.89
N LYS A 335 -32.47 -7.43 -1.66
CA LYS A 335 -31.05 -7.30 -1.33
C LYS A 335 -30.47 -5.94 -1.67
N VAL A 336 -31.12 -5.19 -2.54
CA VAL A 336 -30.73 -3.84 -2.94
C VAL A 336 -31.27 -2.82 -1.95
N ARG A 337 -30.37 -2.03 -1.36
CA ARG A 337 -30.65 -1.04 -0.34
C ARG A 337 -30.53 0.36 -0.90
N MET A 338 -31.34 1.28 -0.35
CA MET A 338 -31.23 2.71 -0.61
C MET A 338 -30.57 3.38 0.59
N GLU A 339 -29.33 3.84 0.41
CA GLU A 339 -28.52 4.39 1.47
C GLU A 339 -28.37 5.91 1.33
N GLY A 340 -28.33 6.60 2.47
CA GLY A 340 -28.20 8.05 2.56
C GLY A 340 -26.75 8.53 2.74
N LYS A 341 -26.60 9.83 3.07
CA LYS A 341 -25.32 10.52 3.20
C LYS A 341 -24.41 9.94 4.31
N ASP A 342 -25.00 9.31 5.31
CA ASP A 342 -24.26 8.80 6.48
C ASP A 342 -23.81 7.35 6.33
N TYR A 343 -24.15 6.69 5.22
CA TYR A 343 -23.73 5.33 4.96
C TYR A 343 -22.22 5.25 4.81
N VAL A 344 -21.59 4.40 5.62
CA VAL A 344 -20.16 4.09 5.55
C VAL A 344 -19.97 2.96 4.55
N MET A 345 -19.27 3.26 3.47
CA MET A 345 -18.99 2.30 2.39
C MET A 345 -18.26 1.06 2.89
N GLN A 346 -18.70 -0.09 2.39
CA GLN A 346 -18.06 -1.37 2.66
C GLN A 346 -17.25 -1.84 1.44
N ASP A 347 -16.20 -2.63 1.68
CA ASP A 347 -15.46 -3.25 0.59
C ASP A 347 -16.35 -4.21 -0.21
N GLY A 348 -16.33 -4.07 -1.54
CA GLY A 348 -17.18 -4.86 -2.43
C GLY A 348 -18.64 -4.41 -2.54
N ASP A 349 -19.00 -3.24 -2.02
CA ASP A 349 -20.30 -2.65 -2.35
C ASP A 349 -20.40 -2.40 -3.85
N VAL A 350 -21.45 -2.91 -4.49
CA VAL A 350 -21.79 -2.60 -5.89
C VAL A 350 -22.82 -1.48 -5.88
N VAL A 351 -22.49 -0.33 -6.51
CA VAL A 351 -23.16 0.93 -6.24
C VAL A 351 -23.63 1.64 -7.50
N GLU A 352 -24.82 2.22 -7.44
CA GLU A 352 -25.31 3.25 -8.36
C GLU A 352 -25.65 4.53 -7.58
N PHE A 353 -24.88 5.60 -7.80
CA PHE A 353 -25.12 6.88 -7.15
C PHE A 353 -26.22 7.68 -7.87
N ARG A 354 -27.13 8.26 -7.08
CA ARG A 354 -28.14 9.21 -7.55
C ARG A 354 -27.76 10.60 -7.06
N PHE A 355 -27.61 11.51 -7.98
CA PHE A 355 -27.20 12.89 -7.71
C PHE A 355 -28.01 13.86 -8.57
N ASN A 356 -28.03 15.12 -8.14
CA ASN A 356 -28.59 16.22 -8.90
C ASN A 356 -27.51 17.30 -9.07
N VAL A 357 -27.33 17.79 -10.30
CA VAL A 357 -26.34 18.83 -10.65
C VAL A 357 -27.06 20.17 -10.78
#